data_2d7f94aaa7fd0e4d6628ba60469b2646
#
_entry.id   2d7f94aaa7fd0e4d6628ba60469b2646
#
_cell.length_a   1.000
_cell.length_b   1.000
_cell.length_c   1.000
_cell.angle_alpha   90.00
_cell.angle_beta   90.00
_cell.angle_gamma   90.00
#
_symmetry.space_group_name_H-M   'P 1'
#
loop_
_entity.id
_entity.type
_entity.pdbx_description
1 polymer ?
#
loop_
_entity_poly.entity_id
_entity_poly.type
_entity_poly.pdbx_seq_one_letter_code
_entity_poly.pdbx_strand_id
1 'polypeptide(L)'
;MTSAQESLVLRGGIIAAGHGTRLRADGYRVSKPMTPIGGRPLIGHALDRFRAVGVHQATVIINEGSDDCRHWLNDHGRDLDLDLVVRTTPSSYASFEIVAARLTGAPALITTVDAIMPAGAFQHFVSSAASFPDDAVVLGLTDHMDDDNPLWATLNGEGRVLRLGGDQGSHVTAGLYWLPADRGAEPKARFDRLRDYLKWLVDERRPVYGVVLPQVFDIDRAHDVEAAEQAGFRWRESTGA
;
A
#
# COMPACT_ATOMS: atom_id res chain seq x y z
N MET A 1 -29.08 -24.66 -7.01
CA MET A 1 -28.06 -24.26 -7.98
C MET A 1 -27.13 -23.31 -7.25
N THR A 2 -26.05 -23.84 -6.71
CA THR A 2 -25.01 -23.09 -5.98
C THR A 2 -24.19 -22.33 -7.01
N SER A 3 -24.33 -21.01 -7.06
CA SER A 3 -23.41 -20.19 -7.82
C SER A 3 -22.02 -20.37 -7.18
N ALA A 4 -21.10 -20.99 -7.91
CA ALA A 4 -19.69 -20.92 -7.59
C ALA A 4 -19.35 -19.43 -7.55
N GLN A 5 -19.06 -18.91 -6.38
CA GLN A 5 -18.45 -17.60 -6.22
C GLN A 5 -17.09 -17.73 -6.91
N GLU A 6 -16.97 -17.21 -8.14
CA GLU A 6 -15.66 -17.08 -8.78
C GLU A 6 -14.81 -16.29 -7.80
N SER A 7 -13.79 -16.93 -7.25
CA SER A 7 -12.87 -16.27 -6.34
C SER A 7 -12.20 -15.14 -7.12
N LEU A 8 -12.39 -13.92 -6.66
CA LEU A 8 -11.77 -12.73 -7.26
C LEU A 8 -10.26 -12.95 -7.33
N VAL A 9 -9.72 -13.05 -8.54
CA VAL A 9 -8.27 -13.12 -8.74
C VAL A 9 -7.71 -11.73 -8.46
N LEU A 10 -7.01 -11.57 -7.35
CA LEU A 10 -6.43 -10.32 -6.91
C LEU A 10 -4.91 -10.38 -7.01
N ARG A 11 -4.30 -9.38 -7.65
CA ARG A 11 -2.85 -9.25 -7.75
C ARG A 11 -2.34 -8.22 -6.75
N GLY A 12 -1.21 -8.53 -6.11
CA GLY A 12 -0.59 -7.65 -5.11
C GLY A 12 0.57 -6.83 -5.66
N GLY A 13 0.74 -5.61 -5.14
CA GLY A 13 1.90 -4.78 -5.41
C GLY A 13 2.43 -4.13 -4.12
N ILE A 14 3.74 -4.17 -3.91
CA ILE A 14 4.38 -3.52 -2.75
C ILE A 14 5.41 -2.52 -3.25
N ILE A 15 5.23 -1.25 -2.85
CA ILE A 15 6.19 -0.18 -3.11
C ILE A 15 7.12 -0.06 -1.91
N ALA A 16 8.35 -0.53 -2.06
CA ALA A 16 9.36 -0.59 -1.00
C ALA A 16 10.72 0.00 -1.43
N ALA A 17 10.75 0.83 -2.50
CA ALA A 17 11.99 1.41 -3.04
C ALA A 17 12.42 2.72 -2.37
N GLY A 18 11.74 3.16 -1.31
CA GLY A 18 12.09 4.36 -0.55
C GLY A 18 13.44 4.22 0.16
N HIS A 19 14.21 5.33 0.23
CA HIS A 19 15.54 5.32 0.85
C HIS A 19 15.54 5.19 2.37
N GLY A 20 14.44 5.49 3.06
CA GLY A 20 14.35 5.44 4.53
C GLY A 20 15.35 6.36 5.25
N THR A 21 15.62 7.54 4.68
CA THR A 21 16.65 8.46 5.18
C THR A 21 16.37 8.95 6.59
N ARG A 22 15.08 9.16 6.94
CA ARG A 22 14.64 9.60 8.27
C ARG A 22 14.90 8.52 9.34
N LEU A 23 14.46 7.26 9.09
CA LEU A 23 14.73 6.12 9.98
C LEU A 23 16.23 5.89 10.15
N ARG A 24 17.01 6.04 9.07
CA ARG A 24 18.46 5.93 9.14
C ARG A 24 19.08 7.03 9.99
N ALA A 25 18.57 8.26 9.91
CA ALA A 25 19.00 9.38 10.76
C ALA A 25 18.65 9.13 12.23
N ASP A 26 17.55 8.42 12.51
CA ASP A 26 17.10 8.03 13.84
C ASP A 26 17.84 6.77 14.37
N GLY A 27 18.84 6.25 13.63
CA GLY A 27 19.74 5.18 14.09
C GLY A 27 19.44 3.77 13.54
N TYR A 28 18.40 3.59 12.73
CA TYR A 28 18.13 2.31 12.07
C TYR A 28 19.21 1.99 11.03
N ARG A 29 19.81 0.79 11.11
CA ARG A 29 20.89 0.35 10.20
C ARG A 29 20.43 -0.59 9.10
N VAL A 30 19.17 -1.00 9.13
CA VAL A 30 18.53 -1.83 8.12
C VAL A 30 17.88 -0.94 7.05
N SER A 31 17.59 -1.52 5.87
CA SER A 31 16.78 -0.81 4.85
C SER A 31 15.35 -0.56 5.37
N LYS A 32 14.67 0.48 4.87
CA LYS A 32 13.30 0.82 5.34
C LYS A 32 12.34 -0.38 5.34
N PRO A 33 12.25 -1.22 4.30
CA PRO A 33 11.38 -2.39 4.32
C PRO A 33 11.75 -3.44 5.38
N MET A 34 12.97 -3.39 5.91
CA MET A 34 13.45 -4.29 6.98
C MET A 34 13.32 -3.70 8.38
N THR A 35 12.79 -2.47 8.53
CA THR A 35 12.50 -1.89 9.85
C THR A 35 11.55 -2.82 10.61
N PRO A 36 11.92 -3.28 11.83
CA PRO A 36 11.09 -4.19 12.60
C PRO A 36 9.97 -3.45 13.31
N ILE A 37 8.76 -4.01 13.26
CA ILE A 37 7.61 -3.65 14.11
C ILE A 37 7.16 -4.91 14.83
N GLY A 38 7.24 -4.89 16.17
CA GLY A 38 6.90 -6.05 16.98
C GLY A 38 7.69 -7.32 16.65
N GLY A 39 8.93 -7.18 16.19
CA GLY A 39 9.82 -8.29 15.84
C GLY A 39 9.71 -8.79 14.39
N ARG A 40 8.82 -8.20 13.55
CA ARG A 40 8.68 -8.56 12.13
C ARG A 40 8.98 -7.37 11.24
N PRO A 41 9.72 -7.54 10.10
CA PRO A 41 10.01 -6.42 9.20
C PRO A 41 8.75 -5.90 8.49
N LEU A 42 8.74 -4.62 8.12
CA LEU A 42 7.62 -3.97 7.40
C LEU A 42 7.20 -4.77 6.17
N ILE A 43 8.16 -5.25 5.37
CA ILE A 43 7.87 -6.09 4.20
C ILE A 43 7.15 -7.39 4.58
N GLY A 44 7.50 -7.98 5.72
CA GLY A 44 6.84 -9.17 6.25
C GLY A 44 5.38 -8.90 6.61
N HIS A 45 5.09 -7.77 7.26
CA HIS A 45 3.71 -7.35 7.55
C HIS A 45 2.89 -7.14 6.26
N ALA A 46 3.48 -6.57 5.21
CA ALA A 46 2.81 -6.38 3.93
C ALA A 46 2.46 -7.72 3.26
N LEU A 47 3.40 -8.69 3.23
CA LEU A 47 3.17 -10.02 2.69
C LEU A 47 2.09 -10.79 3.48
N ASP A 48 2.10 -10.70 4.80
CA ASP A 48 1.09 -11.38 5.64
C ASP A 48 -0.32 -10.83 5.37
N ARG A 49 -0.46 -9.52 5.19
CA ARG A 49 -1.74 -8.92 4.80
C ARG A 49 -2.21 -9.41 3.43
N PHE A 50 -1.29 -9.56 2.46
CA PHE A 50 -1.63 -10.13 1.14
C PHE A 50 -2.11 -11.58 1.26
N ARG A 51 -1.40 -12.41 2.04
CA ARG A 51 -1.84 -13.80 2.32
C ARG A 51 -3.24 -13.85 2.93
N ALA A 52 -3.51 -12.97 3.90
CA ALA A 52 -4.79 -12.92 4.61
C ALA A 52 -5.99 -12.58 3.72
N VAL A 53 -5.77 -11.97 2.54
CA VAL A 53 -6.82 -11.64 1.56
C VAL A 53 -6.74 -12.47 0.28
N GLY A 54 -5.94 -13.54 0.27
CA GLY A 54 -5.87 -14.49 -0.85
C GLY A 54 -5.09 -13.99 -2.06
N VAL A 55 -4.20 -13.02 -1.90
CA VAL A 55 -3.23 -12.64 -2.95
C VAL A 55 -2.16 -13.73 -3.03
N HIS A 56 -2.03 -14.35 -4.21
CA HIS A 56 -1.02 -15.40 -4.48
C HIS A 56 0.11 -14.93 -5.40
N GLN A 57 -0.13 -13.85 -6.17
CA GLN A 57 0.86 -13.23 -7.05
C GLN A 57 1.10 -11.78 -6.63
N ALA A 58 2.36 -11.40 -6.45
CA ALA A 58 2.69 -10.04 -6.07
C ALA A 58 3.96 -9.54 -6.75
N THR A 59 3.95 -8.28 -7.20
CA THR A 59 5.15 -7.56 -7.62
C THR A 59 5.65 -6.71 -6.46
N VAL A 60 6.91 -6.85 -6.11
CA VAL A 60 7.57 -6.08 -5.06
C VAL A 60 8.70 -5.27 -5.67
N ILE A 61 8.70 -3.94 -5.49
CA ILE A 61 9.84 -3.10 -5.87
C ILE A 61 10.61 -2.69 -4.63
N ILE A 62 11.93 -2.98 -4.62
CA ILE A 62 12.86 -2.55 -3.57
C ILE A 62 13.98 -1.68 -4.17
N ASN A 63 14.62 -0.89 -3.32
CA ASN A 63 15.79 -0.11 -3.71
C ASN A 63 17.02 -1.02 -3.91
N GLU A 64 17.92 -0.67 -4.82
CA GLU A 64 19.18 -1.41 -5.07
C GLU A 64 20.07 -1.55 -3.83
N GLY A 65 19.97 -0.60 -2.89
CA GLY A 65 20.67 -0.68 -1.60
C GLY A 65 19.99 -1.51 -0.52
N SER A 66 18.90 -2.25 -0.84
CA SER A 66 18.13 -3.05 0.11
C SER A 66 18.43 -4.55 -0.01
N ASP A 67 19.73 -4.93 0.01
CA ASP A 67 20.17 -6.32 -0.09
C ASP A 67 19.65 -7.19 1.07
N ASP A 68 19.53 -6.62 2.26
CA ASP A 68 18.92 -7.25 3.44
C ASP A 68 17.46 -7.67 3.16
N CYS A 69 16.68 -6.80 2.55
CA CYS A 69 15.31 -7.10 2.14
C CYS A 69 15.24 -8.15 1.04
N ARG A 70 16.13 -8.08 0.05
CA ARG A 70 16.21 -9.07 -1.02
C ARG A 70 16.47 -10.48 -0.48
N HIS A 71 17.44 -10.64 0.43
CA HIS A 71 17.73 -11.92 1.07
C HIS A 71 16.53 -12.41 1.88
N TRP A 72 15.93 -11.53 2.68
CA TRP A 72 14.75 -11.88 3.48
C TRP A 72 13.58 -12.37 2.61
N LEU A 73 13.30 -11.70 1.48
CA LEU A 73 12.22 -12.09 0.54
C LEU A 73 12.49 -13.46 -0.08
N ASN A 74 13.74 -13.78 -0.44
CA ASN A 74 14.12 -15.10 -0.96
C ASN A 74 13.83 -16.24 0.03
N ASP A 75 13.95 -15.96 1.32
CA ASP A 75 13.75 -16.98 2.36
C ASP A 75 12.29 -17.08 2.82
N HIS A 76 11.55 -15.97 2.85
CA HIS A 76 10.23 -15.88 3.48
C HIS A 76 9.08 -15.58 2.51
N GLY A 77 9.37 -15.35 1.24
CA GLY A 77 8.36 -15.07 0.22
C GLY A 77 7.98 -16.25 -0.68
N ARG A 78 8.48 -17.45 -0.40
CA ARG A 78 8.40 -18.63 -1.31
C ARG A 78 7.00 -19.18 -1.55
N ASP A 79 6.07 -18.89 -0.68
CA ASP A 79 4.66 -19.28 -0.78
C ASP A 79 3.81 -18.34 -1.63
N LEU A 80 4.41 -17.23 -2.08
CA LEU A 80 3.84 -16.29 -3.03
C LEU A 80 4.63 -16.33 -4.34
N ASP A 81 3.94 -16.22 -5.47
CA ASP A 81 4.58 -15.98 -6.76
C ASP A 81 5.02 -14.51 -6.81
N LEU A 82 6.30 -14.26 -6.40
CA LEU A 82 6.87 -12.92 -6.27
C LEU A 82 7.66 -12.52 -7.51
N ASP A 83 7.22 -11.46 -8.19
CA ASP A 83 8.01 -10.71 -9.17
C ASP A 83 8.78 -9.60 -8.43
N LEU A 84 10.06 -9.87 -8.14
CA LEU A 84 10.92 -8.93 -7.42
C LEU A 84 11.66 -8.00 -8.38
N VAL A 85 11.38 -6.71 -8.27
CA VAL A 85 12.07 -5.63 -8.99
C VAL A 85 13.07 -4.95 -8.05
N VAL A 86 14.36 -5.04 -8.38
CA VAL A 86 15.43 -4.34 -7.64
C VAL A 86 15.84 -3.13 -8.46
N ARG A 87 15.40 -1.94 -8.04
CA ARG A 87 15.66 -0.71 -8.78
C ARG A 87 15.53 0.54 -7.92
N THR A 88 16.53 1.41 -7.97
CA THR A 88 16.42 2.78 -7.45
C THR A 88 15.62 3.61 -8.45
N THR A 89 14.53 4.19 -8.00
CA THR A 89 13.64 5.00 -8.83
C THR A 89 13.77 6.48 -8.49
N PRO A 90 13.57 7.39 -9.47
CA PRO A 90 13.68 8.82 -9.22
C PRO A 90 12.53 9.37 -8.36
N SER A 91 11.41 8.64 -8.25
CA SER A 91 10.22 9.13 -7.56
C SER A 91 9.29 8.02 -7.09
N SER A 92 8.36 8.34 -6.17
CA SER A 92 7.32 7.41 -5.73
C SER A 92 6.36 7.04 -6.85
N TYR A 93 6.09 7.96 -7.80
CA TYR A 93 5.29 7.65 -8.98
C TYR A 93 6.00 6.63 -9.89
N ALA A 94 7.29 6.78 -10.14
CA ALA A 94 8.04 5.83 -10.96
C ALA A 94 8.03 4.41 -10.36
N SER A 95 8.11 4.29 -9.03
CA SER A 95 7.97 3.00 -8.35
C SER A 95 6.57 2.42 -8.53
N PHE A 96 5.53 3.25 -8.35
CA PHE A 96 4.14 2.86 -8.54
C PHE A 96 3.88 2.41 -9.98
N GLU A 97 4.32 3.17 -10.99
CA GLU A 97 4.16 2.86 -12.42
C GLU A 97 4.78 1.52 -12.78
N ILE A 98 6.01 1.24 -12.30
CA ILE A 98 6.71 -0.03 -12.53
C ILE A 98 5.92 -1.21 -11.94
N VAL A 99 5.40 -1.08 -10.73
CA VAL A 99 4.58 -2.11 -10.09
C VAL A 99 3.26 -2.26 -10.81
N ALA A 100 2.53 -1.17 -11.03
CA ALA A 100 1.24 -1.17 -11.67
C ALA A 100 1.26 -1.78 -13.08
N ALA A 101 2.30 -1.50 -13.88
CA ALA A 101 2.45 -2.06 -15.23
C ALA A 101 2.59 -3.59 -15.27
N ARG A 102 2.98 -4.23 -14.16
CA ARG A 102 3.11 -5.69 -14.03
C ARG A 102 1.82 -6.37 -13.55
N LEU A 103 0.89 -5.61 -13.00
CA LEU A 103 -0.35 -6.10 -12.41
C LEU A 103 -1.54 -5.90 -13.35
N THR A 104 -1.48 -6.44 -14.56
CA THR A 104 -2.51 -6.28 -15.60
C THR A 104 -3.45 -7.49 -15.66
N GLY A 105 -4.66 -7.31 -16.21
CA GLY A 105 -5.63 -8.39 -16.48
C GLY A 105 -6.42 -8.87 -15.26
N ALA A 106 -6.24 -8.24 -14.09
CA ALA A 106 -7.04 -8.46 -12.90
C ALA A 106 -6.99 -7.18 -12.04
N PRO A 107 -7.94 -6.97 -11.12
CA PRO A 107 -7.83 -5.92 -10.11
C PRO A 107 -6.53 -6.06 -9.32
N ALA A 108 -5.91 -4.93 -8.98
CA ALA A 108 -4.63 -4.91 -8.28
C ALA A 108 -4.73 -4.15 -6.96
N LEU A 109 -4.20 -4.77 -5.92
CA LEU A 109 -4.07 -4.21 -4.58
C LEU A 109 -2.62 -3.76 -4.37
N ILE A 110 -2.39 -2.46 -4.32
CA ILE A 110 -1.04 -1.91 -4.11
C ILE A 110 -0.95 -1.28 -2.73
N THR A 111 0.12 -1.57 -2.01
CA THR A 111 0.43 -0.91 -0.73
C THR A 111 1.84 -0.34 -0.73
N THR A 112 2.04 0.78 -0.04
CA THR A 112 3.37 1.19 0.37
C THR A 112 3.83 0.31 1.53
N VAL A 113 5.13 0.07 1.65
CA VAL A 113 5.68 -0.86 2.66
C VAL A 113 5.58 -0.32 4.08
N ASP A 114 5.54 0.98 4.22
CA ASP A 114 5.51 1.75 5.48
C ASP A 114 4.10 1.88 6.09
N ALA A 115 3.05 1.65 5.31
CA ALA A 115 1.67 1.67 5.81
C ALA A 115 1.41 0.45 6.70
N ILE A 116 1.33 0.64 8.01
CA ILE A 116 0.98 -0.40 8.99
C ILE A 116 -0.45 -0.20 9.47
N MET A 117 -1.23 -1.27 9.44
CA MET A 117 -2.63 -1.26 9.84
C MET A 117 -3.05 -2.63 10.38
N PRO A 118 -4.12 -2.72 11.22
CA PRO A 118 -4.66 -3.99 11.68
C PRO A 118 -5.08 -4.90 10.50
N ALA A 119 -4.91 -6.21 10.64
CA ALA A 119 -5.29 -7.18 9.60
C ALA A 119 -6.76 -7.05 9.19
N GLY A 120 -7.67 -6.80 10.14
CA GLY A 120 -9.09 -6.56 9.87
C GLY A 120 -9.34 -5.30 9.04
N ALA A 121 -8.55 -4.24 9.20
CA ALA A 121 -8.67 -3.02 8.38
C ALA A 121 -8.30 -3.31 6.92
N PHE A 122 -7.26 -4.11 6.69
CA PHE A 122 -6.85 -4.49 5.34
C PHE A 122 -7.91 -5.37 4.65
N GLN A 123 -8.48 -6.35 5.36
CA GLN A 123 -9.59 -7.18 4.85
C GLN A 123 -10.84 -6.34 4.56
N HIS A 124 -11.17 -5.39 5.45
CA HIS A 124 -12.27 -4.45 5.24
C HIS A 124 -12.06 -3.60 3.98
N PHE A 125 -10.84 -3.09 3.77
CA PHE A 125 -10.51 -2.36 2.55
C PHE A 125 -10.79 -3.17 1.30
N VAL A 126 -10.28 -4.41 1.22
CA VAL A 126 -10.42 -5.27 0.05
C VAL A 126 -11.90 -5.58 -0.23
N SER A 127 -12.67 -5.95 0.80
CA SER A 127 -14.09 -6.25 0.64
C SER A 127 -14.91 -5.03 0.21
N SER A 128 -14.60 -3.86 0.75
CA SER A 128 -15.25 -2.61 0.37
C SER A 128 -14.86 -2.17 -1.03
N ALA A 129 -13.57 -2.26 -1.38
CA ALA A 129 -13.09 -1.88 -2.70
C ALA A 129 -13.74 -2.71 -3.82
N ALA A 130 -13.93 -4.01 -3.58
CA ALA A 130 -14.60 -4.91 -4.51
C ALA A 130 -16.11 -4.62 -4.71
N SER A 131 -16.72 -3.76 -3.89
CA SER A 131 -18.13 -3.37 -4.03
C SER A 131 -18.35 -2.08 -4.84
N PHE A 132 -17.28 -1.34 -5.16
CA PHE A 132 -17.35 -0.17 -6.03
C PHE A 132 -17.42 -0.57 -7.52
N PRO A 133 -17.73 0.37 -8.43
CA PRO A 133 -17.72 0.08 -9.87
C PRO A 133 -16.42 -0.55 -10.37
N ASP A 134 -16.50 -1.42 -11.38
CA ASP A 134 -15.36 -2.17 -11.91
C ASP A 134 -14.21 -1.31 -12.45
N ASP A 135 -14.51 -0.06 -12.84
CA ASP A 135 -13.54 0.94 -13.33
C ASP A 135 -13.02 1.86 -12.20
N ALA A 136 -13.43 1.62 -10.95
CA ALA A 136 -13.07 2.48 -9.83
C ALA A 136 -11.61 2.27 -9.38
N VAL A 137 -10.94 3.40 -9.12
CA VAL A 137 -9.74 3.45 -8.28
C VAL A 137 -10.20 3.68 -6.85
N VAL A 138 -9.75 2.83 -5.88
CA VAL A 138 -10.14 3.03 -4.49
C VAL A 138 -8.91 3.31 -3.64
N LEU A 139 -8.99 4.36 -2.82
CA LEU A 139 -7.93 4.79 -1.91
C LEU A 139 -8.27 4.36 -0.49
N GLY A 140 -7.30 3.74 0.20
CA GLY A 140 -7.34 3.65 1.66
C GLY A 140 -7.14 5.03 2.25
N LEU A 141 -8.02 5.43 3.13
CA LEU A 141 -8.01 6.70 3.85
C LEU A 141 -8.01 6.46 5.35
N THR A 142 -7.53 7.42 6.12
CA THR A 142 -7.58 7.38 7.59
C THR A 142 -7.84 8.77 8.16
N ASP A 143 -8.41 8.84 9.35
CA ASP A 143 -8.52 10.05 10.15
C ASP A 143 -7.34 10.23 11.13
N HIS A 144 -6.50 9.19 11.24
CA HIS A 144 -5.27 9.23 12.03
C HIS A 144 -4.17 10.02 11.30
N MET A 145 -3.68 11.07 11.91
CA MET A 145 -2.74 12.01 11.30
C MET A 145 -1.45 12.05 12.11
N ASP A 146 -0.40 11.41 11.56
CA ASP A 146 0.98 11.52 12.05
C ASP A 146 1.95 11.92 10.92
N ASP A 147 1.46 12.32 9.72
CA ASP A 147 2.29 12.72 8.59
C ASP A 147 2.57 14.22 8.60
N ASP A 148 3.83 14.62 8.50
CA ASP A 148 4.28 16.02 8.35
C ASP A 148 3.71 16.71 7.09
N ASN A 149 3.28 15.92 6.09
CA ASN A 149 2.79 16.42 4.81
C ASN A 149 1.65 15.54 4.26
N PRO A 150 0.50 15.52 4.95
CA PRO A 150 -0.62 14.64 4.61
C PRO A 150 -1.22 14.97 3.24
N LEU A 151 -1.66 13.94 2.52
CA LEU A 151 -2.47 14.11 1.31
C LEU A 151 -3.94 14.05 1.70
N TRP A 152 -4.53 15.21 1.88
CA TRP A 152 -5.91 15.39 2.31
C TRP A 152 -6.91 14.90 1.26
N ALA A 153 -7.99 14.24 1.71
CA ALA A 153 -9.12 13.82 0.89
C ALA A 153 -10.43 14.39 1.45
N THR A 154 -11.34 14.75 0.54
CA THR A 154 -12.73 15.10 0.86
C THR A 154 -13.66 14.15 0.10
N LEU A 155 -14.56 13.50 0.83
CA LEU A 155 -15.52 12.54 0.28
C LEU A 155 -16.93 13.13 0.22
N ASN A 156 -17.76 12.60 -0.70
CA ASN A 156 -19.22 12.74 -0.61
C ASN A 156 -19.82 11.60 0.24
N GLY A 157 -21.16 11.63 0.41
CA GLY A 157 -21.88 10.62 1.21
C GLY A 157 -21.85 9.19 0.63
N GLU A 158 -21.41 9.01 -0.61
CA GLU A 158 -21.28 7.71 -1.29
C GLU A 158 -19.82 7.21 -1.34
N GLY A 159 -18.91 7.89 -0.64
CA GLY A 159 -17.49 7.53 -0.60
C GLY A 159 -16.69 8.00 -1.82
N ARG A 160 -17.28 8.77 -2.75
CA ARG A 160 -16.55 9.32 -3.89
C ARG A 160 -15.60 10.42 -3.43
N VAL A 161 -14.34 10.40 -3.91
CA VAL A 161 -13.37 11.45 -3.65
C VAL A 161 -13.70 12.66 -4.51
N LEU A 162 -14.09 13.77 -3.87
CA LEU A 162 -14.42 15.04 -4.53
C LEU A 162 -13.18 15.92 -4.71
N ARG A 163 -12.24 15.83 -3.78
CA ARG A 163 -10.99 16.59 -3.80
C ARG A 163 -9.88 15.78 -3.14
N LEU A 164 -8.69 15.84 -3.72
CA LEU A 164 -7.48 15.28 -3.17
C LEU A 164 -6.38 16.37 -3.15
N GLY A 165 -5.78 16.60 -1.98
CA GLY A 165 -4.82 17.69 -1.74
C GLY A 165 -5.45 18.92 -1.11
N GLY A 166 -4.65 20.01 -1.02
CA GLY A 166 -4.99 21.22 -0.25
C GLY A 166 -4.49 21.13 1.18
N ASP A 167 -4.85 22.15 1.98
CA ASP A 167 -4.33 22.32 3.35
C ASP A 167 -5.23 21.68 4.42
N GLN A 168 -6.38 21.14 4.01
CA GLN A 168 -7.34 20.49 4.90
C GLN A 168 -8.28 19.54 4.15
N GLY A 169 -8.81 18.56 4.86
CA GLY A 169 -9.77 17.56 4.39
C GLY A 169 -10.36 16.81 5.57
N SER A 170 -11.25 15.86 5.31
CA SER A 170 -11.81 14.99 6.36
C SER A 170 -10.93 13.79 6.68
N HIS A 171 -10.08 13.39 5.75
CA HIS A 171 -9.23 12.20 5.86
C HIS A 171 -7.91 12.42 5.13
N VAL A 172 -6.94 11.54 5.37
CA VAL A 172 -5.67 11.49 4.65
C VAL A 172 -5.47 10.13 3.98
N THR A 173 -4.65 10.07 2.92
CA THR A 173 -4.35 8.80 2.24
C THR A 173 -3.49 7.90 3.12
N ALA A 174 -3.78 6.58 3.10
CA ALA A 174 -3.22 5.58 3.99
C ALA A 174 -2.26 4.60 3.28
N GLY A 175 -1.66 4.99 2.15
CA GLY A 175 -0.69 4.15 1.44
C GLY A 175 -1.25 2.83 0.88
N LEU A 176 -2.56 2.74 0.65
CA LEU A 176 -3.25 1.55 0.16
C LEU A 176 -4.15 1.92 -1.02
N TYR A 177 -4.03 1.18 -2.12
CA TYR A 177 -4.65 1.50 -3.40
C TYR A 177 -5.23 0.24 -4.04
N TRP A 178 -6.49 0.33 -4.48
CA TRP A 178 -7.10 -0.64 -5.37
C TRP A 178 -7.15 -0.05 -6.77
N LEU A 179 -6.66 -0.79 -7.75
CA LEU A 179 -6.71 -0.41 -9.15
C LEU A 179 -7.61 -1.38 -9.92
N PRO A 180 -8.45 -0.88 -10.85
CA PRO A 180 -9.25 -1.73 -11.70
C PRO A 180 -8.38 -2.57 -12.64
N ALA A 181 -8.95 -3.66 -13.17
CA ALA A 181 -8.29 -4.51 -14.16
C ALA A 181 -8.00 -3.73 -15.46
N ASP A 182 -8.97 -2.94 -15.91
CA ASP A 182 -8.81 -1.97 -16.99
C ASP A 182 -8.63 -0.56 -16.41
N ARG A 183 -7.46 0.00 -16.61
CA ARG A 183 -7.10 1.34 -16.10
C ARG A 183 -7.38 2.47 -17.08
N GLY A 184 -7.91 2.12 -18.25
CA GLY A 184 -8.17 3.07 -19.32
C GLY A 184 -6.88 3.68 -19.90
N ALA A 185 -7.01 4.83 -20.57
CA ALA A 185 -5.86 5.51 -21.17
C ALA A 185 -4.89 6.02 -20.07
N GLU A 186 -3.61 5.68 -20.24
CA GLU A 186 -2.54 6.19 -19.38
C GLU A 186 -2.38 7.72 -19.54
N PRO A 187 -1.97 8.42 -18.46
CA PRO A 187 -1.72 9.84 -18.54
C PRO A 187 -0.57 10.14 -19.51
N LYS A 188 -0.74 11.14 -20.36
CA LYS A 188 0.35 11.62 -21.22
C LYS A 188 1.44 12.38 -20.44
N ALA A 189 1.11 12.85 -19.24
CA ALA A 189 2.01 13.56 -18.36
C ALA A 189 2.77 12.57 -17.46
N ARG A 190 4.04 12.85 -17.17
CA ARG A 190 4.80 12.18 -16.11
C ARG A 190 4.61 12.96 -14.82
N PHE A 191 4.51 12.23 -13.71
CA PHE A 191 4.37 12.80 -12.37
C PHE A 191 5.67 12.59 -11.58
N ASP A 192 6.04 13.57 -10.77
CA ASP A 192 7.20 13.45 -9.88
C ASP A 192 6.85 12.68 -8.60
N ARG A 193 5.57 12.69 -8.19
CA ARG A 193 5.12 12.01 -6.98
C ARG A 193 3.82 11.25 -7.24
N LEU A 194 3.64 10.13 -6.54
CA LEU A 194 2.41 9.36 -6.60
C LEU A 194 1.18 10.21 -6.24
N ARG A 195 1.30 11.10 -5.25
CA ARG A 195 0.23 12.04 -4.87
C ARG A 195 -0.25 12.92 -6.01
N ASP A 196 0.65 13.33 -6.91
CA ASP A 196 0.30 14.18 -8.05
C ASP A 196 -0.51 13.40 -9.11
N TYR A 197 -0.16 12.12 -9.30
CA TYR A 197 -0.95 11.20 -10.13
C TYR A 197 -2.35 10.96 -9.53
N LEU A 198 -2.45 10.70 -8.22
CA LEU A 198 -3.73 10.49 -7.55
C LEU A 198 -4.62 11.74 -7.64
N LYS A 199 -4.05 12.93 -7.45
CA LYS A 199 -4.76 14.20 -7.66
C LYS A 199 -5.26 14.34 -9.09
N TRP A 200 -4.40 14.05 -10.07
CA TRP A 200 -4.76 14.09 -11.48
C TRP A 200 -5.97 13.18 -11.77
N LEU A 201 -6.05 11.97 -11.21
CA LEU A 201 -7.21 11.10 -11.37
C LEU A 201 -8.51 11.79 -10.93
N VAL A 202 -8.49 12.49 -9.80
CA VAL A 202 -9.66 13.22 -9.28
C VAL A 202 -9.99 14.44 -10.14
N ASP A 203 -8.98 15.22 -10.53
CA ASP A 203 -9.13 16.41 -11.38
C ASP A 203 -9.69 16.06 -12.76
N GLU A 204 -9.31 14.90 -13.35
CA GLU A 204 -9.84 14.33 -14.58
C GLU A 204 -11.20 13.64 -14.38
N ARG A 205 -11.80 13.75 -13.18
CA ARG A 205 -13.12 13.18 -12.83
C ARG A 205 -13.21 11.66 -13.02
N ARG A 206 -12.07 10.95 -12.94
CA ARG A 206 -12.06 9.49 -12.90
C ARG A 206 -12.87 8.99 -11.70
N PRO A 207 -13.43 7.77 -11.74
CA PRO A 207 -14.14 7.19 -10.61
C PRO A 207 -13.17 6.82 -9.49
N VAL A 208 -12.87 7.79 -8.61
CA VAL A 208 -12.01 7.61 -7.45
C VAL A 208 -12.87 7.59 -6.20
N TYR A 209 -12.74 6.53 -5.40
CA TYR A 209 -13.45 6.34 -4.14
C TYR A 209 -12.48 6.19 -2.98
N GLY A 210 -12.98 6.35 -1.76
CA GLY A 210 -12.21 6.20 -0.54
C GLY A 210 -12.88 5.24 0.43
N VAL A 211 -12.07 4.39 1.07
CA VAL A 211 -12.48 3.56 2.20
C VAL A 211 -11.74 4.05 3.43
N VAL A 212 -12.46 4.51 4.43
CA VAL A 212 -11.89 5.01 5.68
C VAL A 212 -11.50 3.83 6.56
N LEU A 213 -10.23 3.78 6.94
CA LEU A 213 -9.63 2.72 7.73
C LEU A 213 -9.30 3.24 9.14
N PRO A 214 -9.58 2.47 10.17
CA PRO A 214 -9.15 2.84 11.50
C PRO A 214 -7.64 2.68 11.62
N GLN A 215 -6.99 3.63 12.24
CA GLN A 215 -5.64 3.53 12.79
C GLN A 215 -4.59 2.97 11.81
N VAL A 216 -4.22 3.76 10.81
CA VAL A 216 -3.10 3.46 9.92
C VAL A 216 -1.90 4.30 10.35
N PHE A 217 -0.73 3.67 10.51
CA PHE A 217 0.55 4.31 10.79
C PHE A 217 1.40 4.35 9.55
N ASP A 218 2.01 5.50 9.26
CA ASP A 218 3.04 5.66 8.24
C ASP A 218 4.42 5.66 8.91
N ILE A 219 5.20 4.60 8.69
CA ILE A 219 6.46 4.38 9.41
C ILE A 219 7.61 5.06 8.68
N ASP A 220 7.93 6.27 9.09
CA ASP A 220 9.01 7.09 8.54
C ASP A 220 10.11 7.42 9.55
N ARG A 221 9.81 7.38 10.86
CA ARG A 221 10.71 7.74 11.96
C ARG A 221 10.64 6.73 13.12
N ALA A 222 11.57 6.86 14.07
CA ALA A 222 11.61 6.00 15.25
C ALA A 222 10.33 6.10 16.09
N HIS A 223 9.76 7.31 16.25
CA HIS A 223 8.54 7.48 17.05
C HIS A 223 7.31 6.82 16.41
N ASP A 224 7.26 6.67 15.08
CA ASP A 224 6.17 5.97 14.39
C ASP A 224 6.24 4.46 14.71
N VAL A 225 7.46 3.90 14.78
CA VAL A 225 7.68 2.51 15.22
C VAL A 225 7.16 2.32 16.64
N GLU A 226 7.54 3.20 17.55
CA GLU A 226 7.10 3.14 18.95
C GLU A 226 5.58 3.26 19.07
N ALA A 227 4.96 4.18 18.32
CA ALA A 227 3.51 4.38 18.31
C ALA A 227 2.77 3.13 17.79
N ALA A 228 3.25 2.53 16.69
CA ALA A 228 2.68 1.29 16.15
C ALA A 228 2.80 0.13 17.15
N GLU A 229 3.95 -0.04 17.81
CA GLU A 229 4.15 -1.10 18.81
C GLU A 229 3.29 -0.89 20.06
N GLN A 230 3.12 0.35 20.53
CA GLN A 230 2.22 0.70 21.64
C GLN A 230 0.75 0.43 21.28
N ALA A 231 0.36 0.62 20.03
CA ALA A 231 -0.97 0.27 19.52
C ALA A 231 -1.20 -1.25 19.42
N GLY A 232 -0.21 -2.08 19.77
CA GLY A 232 -0.33 -3.53 19.85
C GLY A 232 0.06 -4.28 18.57
N PHE A 233 0.74 -3.64 17.63
CA PHE A 233 1.35 -4.33 16.49
C PHE A 233 2.54 -5.17 16.98
N ARG A 234 2.25 -6.41 17.42
CA ARG A 234 3.23 -7.42 17.83
C ARG A 234 3.09 -8.63 16.94
N TRP A 235 4.22 -9.09 16.40
CA TRP A 235 4.26 -10.38 15.73
C TRP A 235 3.96 -11.47 16.76
N ARG A 236 2.95 -12.29 16.51
CA ARG A 236 2.77 -13.58 17.16
C ARG A 236 3.16 -14.63 16.15
N GLU A 237 4.23 -15.37 16.39
CA GLU A 237 4.47 -16.59 15.62
C GLU A 237 3.20 -17.43 15.70
N SER A 238 2.68 -17.84 14.53
CA SER A 238 1.66 -18.87 14.48
C SER A 238 2.34 -20.13 15.03
N THR A 239 2.15 -20.41 16.32
CA THR A 239 2.48 -21.71 16.87
C THR A 239 1.63 -22.70 16.08
N GLY A 240 2.30 -23.40 15.13
CA GLY A 240 1.70 -24.46 14.36
C GLY A 240 1.13 -25.51 15.34
N ALA A 241 -0.17 -25.74 15.21
CA ALA A 241 -0.82 -26.91 15.75
C ALA A 241 -0.91 -27.97 14.67
#